data_952e277a1dd6a674be53ed807298ea5f
#
_entry.id   952e277a1dd6a674be53ed807298ea5f
#
_cell.length_a   1.000
_cell.length_b   1.000
_cell.length_c   1.000
_cell.angle_alpha   90.00
_cell.angle_beta   90.00
_cell.angle_gamma   90.00
#
_symmetry.space_group_name_H-M   'P 1'
#
loop_
_entity.id
_entity.type
_entity.pdbx_description
1 polymer ?
#
loop_
_entity_poly.entity_id
_entity_poly.type
_entity_poly.pdbx_seq_one_letter_code
_entity_poly.pdbx_strand_id
1 'polypeptide(L)'
;MTGIIITGHGHFPTGLLSAVSLVAGKPEKVEAVDFTEGMSSEELKGQLKEAADRLEEQEILILADLTGGTPFNMAAAVKMEETEKHFAVVSGVNMPALVEGVFSRVMYGSLEELAAGVMKAGKEGLCSLEALADEEEEEALEFEDGL
;
A
#
# COMPACT_ATOMS: atom_id res chain seq x y z
N MET A 1 -5.32 10.34 -11.50
CA MET A 1 -4.34 9.86 -10.47
C MET A 1 -4.64 8.39 -10.20
N THR A 2 -3.67 7.61 -9.80
CA THR A 2 -3.89 6.21 -9.44
C THR A 2 -4.68 6.11 -8.14
N GLY A 3 -5.77 5.32 -8.14
CA GLY A 3 -6.50 5.01 -6.93
C GLY A 3 -5.77 3.97 -6.09
N ILE A 4 -5.94 4.01 -4.77
CA ILE A 4 -5.30 3.05 -3.85
C ILE A 4 -6.39 2.39 -3.00
N ILE A 5 -6.35 1.06 -2.92
CA ILE A 5 -7.20 0.29 -2.02
C ILE A 5 -6.28 -0.45 -1.05
N ILE A 6 -6.56 -0.32 0.25
CA ILE A 6 -5.88 -1.08 1.29
C ILE A 6 -6.83 -2.18 1.72
N THR A 7 -6.38 -3.43 1.74
CA THR A 7 -7.20 -4.53 2.22
C THR A 7 -6.39 -5.46 3.13
N GLY A 8 -7.05 -6.12 4.05
CA GLY A 8 -6.38 -6.95 5.04
C GLY A 8 -7.33 -7.45 6.10
N HIS A 9 -6.80 -8.31 6.97
CA HIS A 9 -7.54 -8.96 8.05
C HIS A 9 -7.92 -7.95 9.15
N GLY A 10 -9.09 -8.16 9.72
CA GLY A 10 -9.58 -7.33 10.83
C GLY A 10 -9.66 -5.86 10.43
N HIS A 11 -9.22 -4.99 11.30
CA HIS A 11 -9.19 -3.55 11.06
C HIS A 11 -7.82 -3.03 10.62
N PHE A 12 -6.98 -3.91 10.08
CA PHE A 12 -5.67 -3.50 9.56
C PHE A 12 -5.79 -2.40 8.50
N PRO A 13 -6.66 -2.52 7.48
CA PRO A 13 -6.75 -1.47 6.46
C PRO A 13 -7.20 -0.12 7.00
N THR A 14 -8.29 -0.08 7.76
CA THR A 14 -8.79 1.18 8.33
C THR A 14 -7.82 1.73 9.37
N GLY A 15 -7.15 0.87 10.14
CA GLY A 15 -6.12 1.29 11.10
C GLY A 15 -4.91 1.90 10.40
N LEU A 16 -4.42 1.28 9.34
CA LEU A 16 -3.29 1.80 8.56
C LEU A 16 -3.63 3.14 7.92
N LEU A 17 -4.82 3.26 7.35
CA LEU A 17 -5.28 4.53 6.77
C LEU A 17 -5.41 5.61 7.85
N SER A 18 -5.89 5.26 9.05
CA SER A 18 -5.99 6.20 10.16
C SER A 18 -4.62 6.72 10.59
N ALA A 19 -3.60 5.86 10.59
CA ALA A 19 -2.22 6.24 10.92
C ALA A 19 -1.65 7.21 9.90
N VAL A 20 -1.82 6.94 8.62
CA VAL A 20 -1.37 7.83 7.55
C VAL A 20 -2.11 9.15 7.58
N SER A 21 -3.41 9.13 7.85
CA SER A 21 -4.22 10.34 7.96
C SER A 21 -3.78 11.25 9.10
N LEU A 22 -3.28 10.67 10.19
CA LEU A 22 -2.75 11.44 11.32
C LEU A 22 -1.46 12.18 10.97
N VAL A 23 -0.61 11.53 10.17
CA VAL A 23 0.72 12.09 9.78
C VAL A 23 0.60 13.07 8.62
N ALA A 24 -0.27 12.80 7.67
CA ALA A 24 -0.28 13.47 6.36
C ALA A 24 -1.63 14.08 5.96
N GLY A 25 -2.64 13.97 6.83
CA GLY A 25 -4.02 14.30 6.48
C GLY A 25 -4.66 13.17 5.67
N LYS A 26 -5.98 13.22 5.54
CA LYS A 26 -6.71 12.18 4.79
C LYS A 26 -6.37 12.25 3.31
N PRO A 27 -5.79 11.20 2.74
CA PRO A 27 -5.42 11.23 1.32
C PRO A 27 -6.65 11.10 0.41
N GLU A 28 -6.58 11.70 -0.76
CA GLU A 28 -7.59 11.57 -1.80
C GLU A 28 -7.44 10.23 -2.53
N LYS A 29 -8.55 9.69 -3.01
CA LYS A 29 -8.56 8.48 -3.83
C LYS A 29 -7.87 7.29 -3.16
N VAL A 30 -8.14 7.12 -1.86
CA VAL A 30 -7.67 5.98 -1.07
C VAL A 30 -8.87 5.42 -0.31
N GLU A 31 -9.08 4.11 -0.45
CA GLU A 31 -10.16 3.37 0.20
C GLU A 31 -9.56 2.26 1.05
N ALA A 32 -10.13 2.00 2.21
CA ALA A 32 -9.75 0.88 3.08
C ALA A 32 -10.90 -0.12 3.16
N VAL A 33 -10.61 -1.39 2.92
CA VAL A 33 -11.60 -2.47 2.95
C VAL A 33 -11.14 -3.54 3.93
N ASP A 34 -11.79 -3.58 5.08
CA ASP A 34 -11.50 -4.52 6.15
C ASP A 34 -12.10 -5.90 5.88
N PHE A 35 -11.39 -6.95 6.27
CA PHE A 35 -11.91 -8.30 6.27
C PHE A 35 -12.18 -8.73 7.70
N THR A 36 -13.42 -8.51 8.13
CA THR A 36 -13.80 -8.71 9.54
C THR A 36 -14.34 -10.11 9.81
N GLU A 37 -14.38 -10.49 11.09
CA GLU A 37 -14.91 -11.79 11.52
C GLU A 37 -16.34 -11.98 11.00
N GLY A 38 -16.62 -13.16 10.46
CA GLY A 38 -17.93 -13.49 9.90
C GLY A 38 -18.14 -13.06 8.45
N MET A 39 -17.24 -12.27 7.88
CA MET A 39 -17.32 -11.89 6.47
C MET A 39 -16.85 -13.05 5.58
N SER A 40 -17.58 -13.31 4.49
CA SER A 40 -17.17 -14.29 3.50
C SER A 40 -16.18 -13.69 2.51
N SER A 41 -15.40 -14.55 1.82
CA SER A 41 -14.50 -14.11 0.76
C SER A 41 -15.27 -13.42 -0.38
N GLU A 42 -16.46 -13.89 -0.71
CA GLU A 42 -17.29 -13.29 -1.76
C GLU A 42 -17.79 -11.88 -1.36
N GLU A 43 -18.13 -11.68 -0.10
CA GLU A 43 -18.49 -10.36 0.42
C GLU A 43 -17.32 -9.41 0.31
N LEU A 44 -16.11 -9.85 0.68
CA LEU A 44 -14.90 -9.05 0.57
C LEU A 44 -14.63 -8.68 -0.89
N LYS A 45 -14.72 -9.65 -1.80
CA LYS A 45 -14.53 -9.39 -3.24
C LYS A 45 -15.51 -8.34 -3.76
N GLY A 46 -16.78 -8.44 -3.35
CA GLY A 46 -17.80 -7.44 -3.70
C GLY A 46 -17.45 -6.05 -3.18
N GLN A 47 -16.99 -5.96 -1.94
CA GLN A 47 -16.58 -4.68 -1.36
C GLN A 47 -15.35 -4.09 -2.05
N LEU A 48 -14.40 -4.93 -2.47
CA LEU A 48 -13.24 -4.47 -3.24
C LEU A 48 -13.66 -3.89 -4.59
N LYS A 49 -14.60 -4.54 -5.29
CA LYS A 49 -15.14 -4.03 -6.54
C LYS A 49 -15.86 -2.70 -6.36
N GLU A 50 -16.69 -2.58 -5.31
CA GLU A 50 -17.37 -1.35 -4.97
C GLU A 50 -16.38 -0.22 -4.66
N ALA A 51 -15.32 -0.51 -3.91
CA ALA A 51 -14.26 0.46 -3.62
C ALA A 51 -13.57 0.93 -4.90
N ALA A 52 -13.27 0.01 -5.81
CA ALA A 52 -12.68 0.34 -7.11
C ALA A 52 -13.58 1.27 -7.91
N ASP A 53 -14.89 1.04 -7.89
CA ASP A 53 -15.86 1.89 -8.59
C ASP A 53 -15.94 3.28 -7.96
N ARG A 54 -15.95 3.37 -6.62
CA ARG A 54 -16.00 4.67 -5.91
C ARG A 54 -14.78 5.54 -6.20
N LEU A 55 -13.62 4.92 -6.46
CA LEU A 55 -12.40 5.68 -6.76
C LEU A 55 -12.49 6.43 -8.08
N GLU A 56 -13.28 5.95 -9.02
CA GLU A 56 -13.47 6.56 -10.35
C GLU A 56 -12.14 6.76 -11.10
N GLU A 57 -11.22 5.80 -10.96
CA GLU A 57 -9.92 5.84 -11.61
C GLU A 57 -9.71 4.59 -12.46
N GLN A 58 -8.95 4.73 -13.55
CA GLN A 58 -8.66 3.60 -14.45
C GLN A 58 -7.53 2.72 -13.94
N GLU A 59 -6.60 3.30 -13.18
CA GLU A 59 -5.48 2.58 -12.59
C GLU A 59 -5.65 2.51 -11.09
N ILE A 60 -5.55 1.31 -10.52
CA ILE A 60 -5.74 1.07 -9.10
C ILE A 60 -4.64 0.18 -8.56
N LEU A 61 -4.00 0.64 -7.49
CA LEU A 61 -3.04 -0.14 -6.72
C LEU A 61 -3.76 -0.70 -5.49
N ILE A 62 -3.79 -2.03 -5.39
CA ILE A 62 -4.34 -2.71 -4.20
C ILE A 62 -3.17 -3.14 -3.31
N LEU A 63 -3.20 -2.72 -2.06
CA LEU A 63 -2.20 -3.02 -1.05
C LEU A 63 -2.80 -3.97 -0.03
N ALA A 64 -2.33 -5.21 0.00
CA ALA A 64 -2.81 -6.25 0.91
C ALA A 64 -1.83 -6.46 2.06
N ASP A 65 -2.34 -6.93 3.18
CA ASP A 65 -1.54 -7.14 4.39
C ASP A 65 -0.62 -8.35 4.31
N LEU A 66 -1.06 -9.45 3.72
CA LEU A 66 -0.38 -10.74 3.79
C LEU A 66 -0.49 -11.50 2.48
N THR A 67 0.63 -11.98 1.98
CA THR A 67 0.65 -12.80 0.76
C THR A 67 -0.11 -14.12 0.98
N GLY A 68 -1.03 -14.44 0.07
CA GLY A 68 -1.78 -15.69 0.11
C GLY A 68 -2.95 -15.74 1.07
N GLY A 69 -3.19 -14.68 1.84
CA GLY A 69 -4.40 -14.57 2.67
C GLY A 69 -5.64 -14.25 1.84
N THR A 70 -6.82 -14.38 2.45
CA THR A 70 -8.08 -14.10 1.75
C THR A 70 -8.13 -12.70 1.13
N PRO A 71 -7.70 -11.62 1.81
CA PRO A 71 -7.69 -10.30 1.18
C PRO A 71 -6.83 -10.24 -0.09
N PHE A 72 -5.63 -10.81 -0.05
CA PHE A 72 -4.76 -10.88 -1.21
C PHE A 72 -5.40 -11.69 -2.35
N ASN A 73 -5.97 -12.85 -2.03
CA ASN A 73 -6.59 -13.72 -3.02
C ASN A 73 -7.79 -13.06 -3.68
N MET A 74 -8.60 -12.32 -2.91
CA MET A 74 -9.75 -11.60 -3.46
C MET A 74 -9.31 -10.39 -4.29
N ALA A 75 -8.24 -9.71 -3.91
CA ALA A 75 -7.65 -8.66 -4.74
C ALA A 75 -7.18 -9.22 -6.09
N ALA A 76 -6.55 -10.39 -6.08
CA ALA A 76 -6.14 -11.07 -7.32
C ALA A 76 -7.35 -11.45 -8.18
N ALA A 77 -8.44 -11.92 -7.57
CA ALA A 77 -9.67 -12.24 -8.26
C ALA A 77 -10.30 -11.00 -8.91
N VAL A 78 -10.33 -9.88 -8.21
CA VAL A 78 -10.83 -8.60 -8.75
C VAL A 78 -10.01 -8.18 -9.98
N LYS A 79 -8.69 -8.27 -9.90
CA LYS A 79 -7.81 -7.96 -11.04
C LYS A 79 -8.14 -8.84 -12.25
N MET A 80 -8.41 -10.12 -12.04
CA MET A 80 -8.73 -11.05 -13.14
C MET A 80 -10.14 -10.82 -13.72
N GLU A 81 -11.09 -10.43 -12.89
CA GLU A 81 -12.50 -10.28 -13.30
C GLU A 81 -12.81 -8.90 -13.87
N GLU A 82 -12.18 -7.84 -13.36
CA GLU A 82 -12.42 -6.45 -13.76
C GLU A 82 -11.45 -6.02 -14.85
N THR A 83 -11.70 -6.45 -16.09
CA THR A 83 -10.78 -6.24 -17.22
C THR A 83 -10.82 -4.82 -17.80
N GLU A 84 -11.79 -4.00 -17.40
CA GLU A 84 -11.90 -2.62 -17.88
C GLU A 84 -10.97 -1.65 -17.15
N LYS A 85 -10.43 -2.08 -15.99
CA LYS A 85 -9.49 -1.30 -15.20
C LYS A 85 -8.15 -1.99 -15.14
N HIS A 86 -7.12 -1.20 -14.87
CA HIS A 86 -5.76 -1.72 -14.73
C HIS A 86 -5.42 -1.79 -13.22
N PHE A 87 -5.14 -2.98 -12.73
CA PHE A 87 -4.83 -3.23 -11.32
C PHE A 87 -3.41 -3.73 -11.15
N ALA A 88 -2.75 -3.26 -10.09
CA ALA A 88 -1.57 -3.90 -9.54
C ALA A 88 -1.88 -4.30 -8.10
N VAL A 89 -1.38 -5.44 -7.65
CA VAL A 89 -1.59 -5.95 -6.29
C VAL A 89 -0.24 -6.17 -5.63
N VAL A 90 -0.04 -5.55 -4.47
CA VAL A 90 1.16 -5.67 -3.66
C VAL A 90 0.75 -6.18 -2.28
N SER A 91 1.48 -7.15 -1.74
CA SER A 91 1.21 -7.71 -0.40
C SER A 91 2.33 -7.38 0.58
N GLY A 92 2.05 -7.57 1.86
CA GLY A 92 3.00 -7.25 2.92
C GLY A 92 3.11 -5.76 3.19
N VAL A 93 2.04 -5.00 2.95
CA VAL A 93 2.06 -3.54 3.08
C VAL A 93 2.32 -3.12 4.53
N ASN A 94 3.11 -2.07 4.67
CA ASN A 94 3.35 -1.39 5.93
C ASN A 94 3.15 0.11 5.72
N MET A 95 3.30 0.89 6.79
CA MET A 95 3.08 2.33 6.71
C MET A 95 4.04 3.04 5.73
N PRO A 96 5.36 2.75 5.70
CA PRO A 96 6.24 3.36 4.70
C PRO A 96 5.81 3.09 3.26
N ALA A 97 5.33 1.89 2.95
CA ALA A 97 4.82 1.54 1.62
C ALA A 97 3.59 2.39 1.26
N LEU A 98 2.63 2.51 2.18
CA LEU A 98 1.43 3.30 1.93
C LEU A 98 1.75 4.79 1.79
N VAL A 99 2.63 5.32 2.62
CA VAL A 99 3.08 6.72 2.54
C VAL A 99 3.70 7.00 1.17
N GLU A 100 4.58 6.11 0.70
CA GLU A 100 5.17 6.24 -0.65
C GLU A 100 4.09 6.24 -1.74
N GLY A 101 3.15 5.30 -1.66
CA GLY A 101 2.05 5.23 -2.62
C GLY A 101 1.23 6.50 -2.67
N VAL A 102 0.87 7.04 -1.52
CA VAL A 102 0.04 8.25 -1.41
C VAL A 102 0.77 9.48 -1.93
N PHE A 103 2.01 9.71 -1.50
CA PHE A 103 2.73 10.94 -1.84
C PHE A 103 3.39 10.93 -3.21
N SER A 104 3.81 9.76 -3.68
CA SER A 104 4.63 9.68 -4.89
C SER A 104 3.89 9.13 -6.12
N ARG A 105 2.63 8.72 -5.99
CA ARG A 105 1.88 8.10 -7.11
C ARG A 105 1.82 8.95 -8.37
N VAL A 106 1.83 10.27 -8.25
CA VAL A 106 1.79 11.19 -9.40
C VAL A 106 3.14 11.34 -10.08
N MET A 107 4.21 10.88 -9.45
CA MET A 107 5.59 11.02 -9.95
C MET A 107 6.06 9.80 -10.74
N TYR A 108 5.37 8.68 -10.62
CA TYR A 108 5.73 7.46 -11.35
C TYR A 108 5.11 7.45 -12.75
N GLY A 109 5.84 6.90 -13.71
CA GLY A 109 5.42 6.86 -15.10
C GLY A 109 4.40 5.78 -15.44
N SER A 110 4.25 4.77 -14.57
CA SER A 110 3.31 3.67 -14.77
C SER A 110 2.89 3.07 -13.45
N LEU A 111 1.79 2.31 -13.46
CA LEU A 111 1.30 1.59 -12.29
C LEU A 111 2.33 0.57 -11.81
N GLU A 112 3.02 -0.09 -12.72
CA GLU A 112 4.05 -1.08 -12.41
C GLU A 112 5.26 -0.42 -11.73
N GLU A 113 5.66 0.75 -12.17
CA GLU A 113 6.73 1.53 -11.53
C GLU A 113 6.32 2.00 -10.14
N LEU A 114 5.07 2.45 -9.98
CA LEU A 114 4.54 2.82 -8.67
C LEU A 114 4.56 1.61 -7.72
N ALA A 115 4.09 0.45 -8.17
CA ALA A 115 4.10 -0.78 -7.37
C ALA A 115 5.53 -1.14 -6.93
N ALA A 116 6.51 -1.04 -7.83
CA ALA A 116 7.91 -1.29 -7.52
C ALA A 116 8.45 -0.30 -6.49
N GLY A 117 8.12 0.98 -6.60
CA GLY A 117 8.53 2.02 -5.66
C GLY A 117 7.92 1.81 -4.27
N VAL A 118 6.66 1.42 -4.21
CA VAL A 118 5.95 1.10 -2.96
C VAL A 118 6.61 -0.10 -2.27
N MET A 119 6.92 -1.15 -3.02
CA MET A 119 7.61 -2.32 -2.47
C MET A 119 8.99 -1.96 -1.93
N LYS A 120 9.73 -1.15 -2.64
CA LYS A 120 11.06 -0.69 -2.21
C LYS A 120 10.96 0.10 -0.90
N ALA A 121 10.05 1.07 -0.82
CA ALA A 121 9.83 1.86 0.38
C ALA A 121 9.44 0.99 1.58
N GLY A 122 8.56 0.01 1.37
CA GLY A 122 8.14 -0.92 2.41
C GLY A 122 9.30 -1.76 2.95
N LYS A 123 10.14 -2.28 2.07
CA LYS A 123 11.31 -3.07 2.46
C LYS A 123 12.33 -2.22 3.22
N GLU A 124 12.61 -1.03 2.75
CA GLU A 124 13.57 -0.11 3.38
C GLU A 124 13.05 0.45 4.72
N GLY A 125 11.73 0.49 4.89
CA GLY A 125 11.11 0.97 6.12
C GLY A 125 11.19 -0.01 7.29
N LEU A 126 11.58 -1.26 7.05
CA LEU A 126 11.76 -2.27 8.08
C LEU A 126 13.23 -2.28 8.48
N CYS A 127 13.55 -1.67 9.63
CA CYS A 127 14.94 -1.52 10.08
C CYS A 127 15.03 -1.61 11.60
N SER A 128 16.22 -1.93 12.09
CA SER A 128 16.49 -1.96 13.53
C SER A 128 17.09 -0.63 13.98
N LEU A 129 16.93 -0.33 15.26
CA LEU A 129 17.59 0.84 15.87
C LEU A 129 19.10 0.78 15.71
N GLU A 130 19.68 -0.39 15.88
CA GLU A 130 21.12 -0.64 15.76
C GLU A 130 21.64 -0.37 14.36
N ALA A 131 20.88 -0.81 13.33
CA ALA A 131 21.25 -0.55 11.94
C ALA A 131 21.22 0.95 11.61
N LEU A 132 20.25 1.69 12.16
CA LEU A 132 20.17 3.14 11.98
C LEU A 132 21.30 3.87 12.67
N ALA A 133 21.70 3.43 13.88
CA ALA A 133 22.83 4.00 14.60
C ALA A 133 24.14 3.80 13.83
N ASP A 134 24.34 2.62 13.22
CA ASP A 134 25.51 2.32 12.40
C ASP A 134 25.54 3.19 11.14
N GLU A 135 24.40 3.39 10.47
CA GLU A 135 24.31 4.27 9.31
C GLU A 135 24.61 5.72 9.65
N GLU A 136 24.11 6.22 10.78
CA GLU A 136 24.40 7.58 11.25
C GLU A 136 25.89 7.78 11.54
N GLU A 137 26.55 6.78 12.13
CA GLU A 137 28.00 6.81 12.36
C GLU A 137 28.78 6.83 11.05
N GLU A 138 28.40 6.00 10.07
CA GLU A 138 29.01 5.98 8.74
C GLU A 138 28.85 7.31 8.02
N GLU A 139 27.64 7.89 8.03
CA GLU A 139 27.37 9.18 7.42
C GLU A 139 28.17 10.30 8.07
N ALA A 140 28.29 10.29 9.40
CA ALA A 140 29.11 11.26 10.13
C ALA A 140 30.58 11.15 9.76
N LEU A 141 31.11 9.91 9.63
CA LEU A 141 32.49 9.67 9.21
C LEU A 141 32.75 10.12 7.76
N GLU A 142 31.85 9.82 6.85
CA GLU A 142 31.94 10.27 5.46
C GLU A 142 31.93 11.80 5.36
N PHE A 143 31.11 12.45 6.14
CA PHE A 143 31.01 13.91 6.16
C PHE A 143 32.32 14.54 6.69
N GLU A 144 32.88 13.98 7.77
CA GLU A 144 34.15 14.45 8.31
C GLU A 144 35.30 14.26 7.31
N ASP A 145 35.36 13.09 6.66
CA ASP A 145 36.38 12.79 5.65
C ASP A 145 36.23 13.63 4.39
N GLY A 146 35.01 14.03 4.06
CA GLY A 146 34.69 14.86 2.90
C GLY A 146 35.03 16.34 3.07
N LEU A 147 35.35 16.75 4.26
CA LEU A 147 35.72 18.11 4.57
C LEU A 147 37.23 18.33 4.48
#